data_226ce6b067db392e8973865e0357d9bb
#
_entry.id   226ce6b067db392e8973865e0357d9bb
#
_cell.length_a   1.000
_cell.length_b   1.000
_cell.length_c   1.000
_cell.angle_alpha   90.00
_cell.angle_beta   90.00
_cell.angle_gamma   90.00
#
_symmetry.space_group_name_H-M   'P 1'
#
loop_
_entity.id
_entity.type
_entity.pdbx_description
1 polymer ?
#
loop_
_entity_poly.entity_id
_entity_poly.type
_entity_poly.pdbx_seq_one_letter_code
_entity_poly.pdbx_strand_id
1 'polypeptide(L)'
;MIPVRGFEGKRVAVFGLGRTGLTAARALIAGGAEVALWDEKPDARAAAEAEGLAVVDLETADWSQFAALLLSPGVPLTHPRPHWTVDKAKAAGVEVLGDVELFARTVNAAPPHKRPKVIAITGTNGKSTTTALIGHILNAAGKDARVGGNIGLGVLSLEDMHGGAVYVLELSSYQLDLTSSLKADVAILLNVSPEPS
;
A
#
# COMPACT_ATOMS: atom_id res chain seq x y z
N MET A 1 7.10 0.78 11.26
CA MET A 1 6.92 0.21 9.90
C MET A 1 6.42 -1.21 10.03
N ILE A 2 5.43 -1.59 9.25
CA ILE A 2 4.79 -2.91 9.27
C ILE A 2 5.52 -3.82 8.29
N PRO A 3 6.24 -4.89 8.73
CA PRO A 3 6.85 -5.86 7.83
C PRO A 3 5.76 -6.65 7.07
N VAL A 4 5.85 -6.68 5.75
CA VAL A 4 4.87 -7.40 4.90
C VAL A 4 5.13 -8.90 4.95
N ARG A 5 4.08 -9.69 5.16
CA ARG A 5 4.14 -11.16 5.21
C ARG A 5 3.52 -11.79 3.96
N GLY A 6 3.98 -13.02 3.62
CA GLY A 6 3.47 -13.80 2.51
C GLY A 6 4.27 -13.66 1.21
N PHE A 7 5.33 -12.86 1.22
CA PHE A 7 6.27 -12.72 0.11
C PHE A 7 7.71 -13.14 0.45
N GLU A 8 7.88 -13.90 1.54
CA GLU A 8 9.20 -14.40 1.98
C GLU A 8 9.86 -15.21 0.85
N GLY A 9 11.09 -14.81 0.48
CA GLY A 9 11.87 -15.43 -0.60
C GLY A 9 11.30 -15.24 -2.01
N LYS A 10 10.23 -14.44 -2.17
CA LYS A 10 9.66 -14.10 -3.47
C LYS A 10 10.17 -12.75 -3.95
N ARG A 11 10.25 -12.61 -5.27
CA ARG A 11 10.67 -11.37 -5.92
C ARG A 11 9.46 -10.53 -6.28
N VAL A 12 9.44 -9.26 -5.86
CA VAL A 12 8.35 -8.32 -6.10
C VAL A 12 8.89 -7.13 -6.89
N ALA A 13 8.26 -6.83 -8.03
CA ALA A 13 8.52 -5.60 -8.76
C ALA A 13 7.82 -4.43 -8.06
N VAL A 14 8.51 -3.30 -7.91
CA VAL A 14 7.97 -2.07 -7.33
C VAL A 14 8.11 -0.95 -8.34
N PHE A 15 6.99 -0.39 -8.79
CA PHE A 15 6.98 0.74 -9.69
C PHE A 15 6.44 2.01 -9.05
N GLY A 16 7.22 3.10 -9.20
CA GLY A 16 6.96 4.38 -8.57
C GLY A 16 7.69 4.50 -7.23
N LEU A 17 8.83 5.21 -7.24
CA LEU A 17 9.74 5.35 -6.09
C LEU A 17 9.50 6.65 -5.30
N GLY A 18 8.26 7.10 -5.27
CA GLY A 18 7.82 8.11 -4.33
C GLY A 18 7.76 7.55 -2.89
N ARG A 19 7.35 8.40 -1.94
CA ARG A 19 7.28 8.03 -0.51
C ARG A 19 6.57 6.70 -0.25
N THR A 20 5.43 6.46 -0.88
CA THR A 20 4.64 5.23 -0.69
C THR A 20 5.39 4.00 -1.23
N GLY A 21 5.93 4.08 -2.45
CA GLY A 21 6.65 2.96 -3.06
C GLY A 21 7.91 2.57 -2.31
N LEU A 22 8.72 3.56 -1.89
CA LEU A 22 9.92 3.30 -1.09
C LEU A 22 9.59 2.69 0.28
N THR A 23 8.53 3.19 0.93
CA THR A 23 8.08 2.62 2.21
C THR A 23 7.63 1.17 2.03
N ALA A 24 6.86 0.89 0.99
CA ALA A 24 6.38 -0.45 0.72
C ALA A 24 7.53 -1.41 0.33
N ALA A 25 8.52 -0.93 -0.43
CA ALA A 25 9.72 -1.69 -0.74
C ALA A 25 10.48 -2.09 0.55
N ARG A 26 10.71 -1.14 1.46
CA ARG A 26 11.35 -1.41 2.76
C ARG A 26 10.54 -2.39 3.61
N ALA A 27 9.20 -2.26 3.61
CA ALA A 27 8.31 -3.16 4.34
C ALA A 27 8.33 -4.59 3.77
N LEU A 28 8.41 -4.74 2.44
CA LEU A 28 8.61 -6.02 1.76
C LEU A 28 9.96 -6.66 2.14
N ILE A 29 11.06 -5.89 2.08
CA ILE A 29 12.39 -6.35 2.47
C ILE A 29 12.40 -6.79 3.95
N ALA A 30 11.82 -5.98 4.84
CA ALA A 30 11.71 -6.32 6.26
C ALA A 30 10.89 -7.59 6.50
N GLY A 31 9.99 -7.92 5.59
CA GLY A 31 9.21 -9.16 5.59
C GLY A 31 9.91 -10.35 4.94
N GLY A 32 11.10 -10.17 4.36
CA GLY A 32 11.89 -11.24 3.73
C GLY A 32 11.66 -11.41 2.23
N ALA A 33 11.02 -10.45 1.56
CA ALA A 33 10.91 -10.43 0.10
C ALA A 33 12.17 -9.87 -0.56
N GLU A 34 12.43 -10.29 -1.80
CA GLU A 34 13.36 -9.61 -2.70
C GLU A 34 12.59 -8.55 -3.50
N VAL A 35 13.16 -7.35 -3.68
CA VAL A 35 12.51 -6.29 -4.45
C VAL A 35 13.33 -5.90 -5.66
N ALA A 36 12.63 -5.55 -6.75
CA ALA A 36 13.19 -4.95 -7.95
C ALA A 36 12.47 -3.61 -8.19
N LEU A 37 13.17 -2.51 -7.96
CA LEU A 37 12.59 -1.18 -7.95
C LEU A 37 12.80 -0.47 -9.28
N TRP A 38 11.76 0.25 -9.74
CA TRP A 38 11.86 1.09 -10.94
C TRP A 38 10.98 2.33 -10.86
N ASP A 39 11.46 3.40 -11.45
CA ASP A 39 10.73 4.66 -11.67
C ASP A 39 11.18 5.26 -13.01
N GLU A 40 10.32 5.98 -13.68
CA GLU A 40 10.70 6.69 -14.91
C GLU A 40 11.70 7.82 -14.65
N LYS A 41 11.66 8.41 -13.46
CA LYS A 41 12.54 9.52 -13.07
C LYS A 41 13.93 9.01 -12.68
N PRO A 42 15.00 9.41 -13.41
CA PRO A 42 16.37 9.00 -13.09
C PRO A 42 16.79 9.36 -11.65
N ASP A 43 16.39 10.55 -11.18
CA ASP A 43 16.74 11.01 -9.83
C ASP A 43 16.13 10.11 -8.74
N ALA A 44 14.91 9.61 -8.95
CA ALA A 44 14.26 8.69 -8.01
C ALA A 44 14.99 7.34 -7.96
N ARG A 45 15.47 6.86 -9.11
CA ARG A 45 16.28 5.63 -9.19
C ARG A 45 17.63 5.82 -8.49
N ALA A 46 18.33 6.93 -8.78
CA ALA A 46 19.61 7.24 -8.16
C ALA A 46 19.49 7.38 -6.63
N ALA A 47 18.41 7.99 -6.14
CA ALA A 47 18.15 8.09 -4.71
C ALA A 47 17.93 6.71 -4.06
N ALA A 48 17.19 5.82 -4.71
CA ALA A 48 16.98 4.46 -4.23
C ALA A 48 18.29 3.64 -4.21
N GLU A 49 19.11 3.75 -5.25
CA GLU A 49 20.44 3.11 -5.31
C GLU A 49 21.38 3.62 -4.22
N ALA A 50 21.36 4.92 -3.93
CA ALA A 50 22.16 5.52 -2.86
C ALA A 50 21.77 4.98 -1.46
N GLU A 51 20.53 4.52 -1.29
CA GLU A 51 20.07 3.81 -0.09
C GLU A 51 20.38 2.31 -0.10
N GLY A 52 21.07 1.81 -1.12
CA GLY A 52 21.40 0.38 -1.26
C GLY A 52 20.23 -0.49 -1.71
N LEU A 53 19.17 0.11 -2.25
CA LEU A 53 18.02 -0.63 -2.77
C LEU A 53 18.28 -1.13 -4.20
N ALA A 54 17.76 -2.30 -4.53
CA ALA A 54 17.97 -2.93 -5.83
C ALA A 54 17.12 -2.28 -6.93
N VAL A 55 17.69 -1.38 -7.70
CA VAL A 55 17.08 -0.80 -8.90
C VAL A 55 17.33 -1.73 -10.09
N VAL A 56 16.25 -2.12 -10.76
CA VAL A 56 16.27 -3.06 -11.90
C VAL A 56 15.40 -2.49 -13.00
N ASP A 57 15.94 -2.44 -14.21
CA ASP A 57 15.18 -2.00 -15.37
C ASP A 57 14.02 -2.96 -15.66
N LEU A 58 12.80 -2.53 -15.31
CA LEU A 58 11.58 -3.30 -15.53
C LEU A 58 11.13 -3.33 -17.00
N GLU A 59 11.69 -2.48 -17.87
CA GLU A 59 11.41 -2.53 -19.31
C GLU A 59 12.01 -3.78 -19.96
N THR A 60 13.18 -4.20 -19.49
CA THR A 60 13.93 -5.33 -20.02
C THR A 60 13.89 -6.58 -19.13
N ALA A 61 13.37 -6.48 -17.90
CA ALA A 61 13.32 -7.58 -16.95
C ALA A 61 12.45 -8.75 -17.44
N ASP A 62 12.80 -9.96 -16.98
CA ASP A 62 11.95 -11.14 -17.13
C ASP A 62 10.82 -11.12 -16.10
N TRP A 63 9.63 -10.79 -16.53
CA TRP A 63 8.45 -10.66 -15.68
C TRP A 63 7.96 -11.99 -15.09
N SER A 64 8.31 -13.12 -15.67
CA SER A 64 7.96 -14.44 -15.12
C SER A 64 8.58 -14.73 -13.75
N GLN A 65 9.62 -13.98 -13.37
CA GLN A 65 10.31 -14.10 -12.09
C GLN A 65 9.65 -13.32 -10.94
N PHE A 66 8.67 -12.47 -11.24
CA PHE A 66 7.99 -11.69 -10.21
C PHE A 66 6.73 -12.39 -9.70
N ALA A 67 6.56 -12.42 -8.39
CA ALA A 67 5.34 -12.89 -7.75
C ALA A 67 4.22 -11.83 -7.78
N ALA A 68 4.60 -10.55 -7.79
CA ALA A 68 3.66 -9.43 -7.84
C ALA A 68 4.33 -8.17 -8.39
N LEU A 69 3.50 -7.25 -8.89
CA LEU A 69 3.83 -5.85 -9.14
C LEU A 69 3.17 -4.99 -8.06
N LEU A 70 3.97 -4.34 -7.23
CA LEU A 70 3.51 -3.24 -6.40
C LEU A 70 3.45 -1.96 -7.22
N LEU A 71 2.26 -1.42 -7.38
CA LEU A 71 2.01 -0.18 -8.12
C LEU A 71 1.73 0.96 -7.15
N SER A 72 2.46 2.08 -7.27
CA SER A 72 2.18 3.27 -6.48
C SER A 72 0.82 3.88 -6.86
N PRO A 73 0.04 4.44 -5.91
CA PRO A 73 -1.32 4.91 -6.17
C PRO A 73 -1.46 5.99 -7.26
N GLY A 74 -0.41 6.75 -7.55
CA GLY A 74 -0.39 7.76 -8.62
C GLY A 74 -0.15 7.21 -10.02
N VAL A 75 0.09 5.89 -10.17
CA VAL A 75 0.36 5.25 -11.46
C VAL A 75 -0.94 4.64 -11.99
N PRO A 76 -1.34 4.93 -13.25
CA PRO A 76 -2.61 4.46 -13.79
C PRO A 76 -2.72 2.94 -13.86
N LEU A 77 -3.71 2.36 -13.16
CA LEU A 77 -4.07 0.95 -13.29
C LEU A 77 -4.93 0.70 -14.53
N THR A 78 -5.85 1.62 -14.83
CA THR A 78 -6.84 1.49 -15.91
C THR A 78 -7.03 2.75 -16.72
N HIS A 79 -7.18 3.92 -16.11
CA HIS A 79 -7.53 5.18 -16.77
C HIS A 79 -6.42 6.24 -16.72
N PRO A 80 -6.22 7.02 -17.79
CA PRO A 80 -6.90 6.94 -19.09
C PRO A 80 -6.52 5.70 -19.91
N ARG A 81 -5.43 5.07 -19.59
CA ARG A 81 -4.97 3.77 -20.09
C ARG A 81 -4.07 3.12 -19.05
N PRO A 82 -3.98 1.78 -19.00
CA PRO A 82 -3.04 1.10 -18.11
C PRO A 82 -1.60 1.60 -18.35
N HIS A 83 -0.84 1.68 -17.28
CA HIS A 83 0.59 1.91 -17.37
C HIS A 83 1.27 0.68 -18.01
N TRP A 84 2.36 0.85 -18.76
CA TRP A 84 3.06 -0.25 -19.44
C TRP A 84 3.48 -1.40 -18.50
N THR A 85 3.81 -1.10 -17.25
CA THR A 85 4.13 -2.12 -16.23
C THR A 85 2.94 -3.01 -15.91
N VAL A 86 1.73 -2.44 -15.91
CA VAL A 86 0.48 -3.20 -15.70
C VAL A 86 0.24 -4.16 -16.87
N ASP A 87 0.49 -3.70 -18.10
CA ASP A 87 0.34 -4.54 -19.30
C ASP A 87 1.35 -5.69 -19.28
N LYS A 88 2.61 -5.42 -18.92
CA LYS A 88 3.64 -6.47 -18.77
C LYS A 88 3.31 -7.47 -17.65
N ALA A 89 2.87 -6.98 -16.50
CA ALA A 89 2.46 -7.84 -15.39
C ALA A 89 1.31 -8.77 -15.80
N LYS A 90 0.26 -8.22 -16.44
CA LYS A 90 -0.88 -9.01 -16.94
C LYS A 90 -0.46 -10.05 -17.98
N ALA A 91 0.40 -9.67 -18.93
CA ALA A 91 0.89 -10.57 -19.95
C ALA A 91 1.69 -11.75 -19.38
N ALA A 92 2.39 -11.54 -18.25
CA ALA A 92 3.15 -12.56 -17.53
C ALA A 92 2.34 -13.30 -16.46
N GLY A 93 1.06 -12.97 -16.26
CA GLY A 93 0.23 -13.57 -15.20
C GLY A 93 0.63 -13.11 -13.78
N VAL A 94 1.31 -11.97 -13.67
CA VAL A 94 1.77 -11.38 -12.40
C VAL A 94 0.66 -10.50 -11.83
N GLU A 95 0.30 -10.71 -10.57
CA GLU A 95 -0.72 -9.89 -9.91
C GLU A 95 -0.24 -8.44 -9.70
N VAL A 96 -1.18 -7.49 -9.82
CA VAL A 96 -0.94 -6.07 -9.55
C VAL A 96 -1.65 -5.69 -8.26
N LEU A 97 -0.94 -5.06 -7.34
CA LEU A 97 -1.45 -4.71 -6.01
C LEU A 97 -0.86 -3.38 -5.51
N GLY A 98 -1.48 -2.80 -4.49
CA GLY A 98 -1.05 -1.59 -3.82
C GLY A 98 -0.58 -1.83 -2.39
N ASP A 99 -0.13 -0.76 -1.73
CA ASP A 99 0.33 -0.78 -0.34
C ASP A 99 -0.76 -1.21 0.66
N VAL A 100 -2.01 -0.82 0.41
CA VAL A 100 -3.17 -1.21 1.24
C VAL A 100 -3.46 -2.70 1.11
N GLU A 101 -3.29 -3.30 -0.07
CA GLU A 101 -3.43 -4.75 -0.25
C GLU A 101 -2.34 -5.52 0.51
N LEU A 102 -1.09 -5.05 0.49
CA LEU A 102 -0.02 -5.64 1.28
C LEU A 102 -0.32 -5.60 2.78
N PHE A 103 -0.82 -4.46 3.26
CA PHE A 103 -1.29 -4.31 4.64
C PHE A 103 -2.42 -5.29 4.95
N ALA A 104 -3.45 -5.37 4.09
CA ALA A 104 -4.60 -6.24 4.27
C ALA A 104 -4.20 -7.71 4.39
N ARG A 105 -3.32 -8.19 3.51
CA ARG A 105 -2.77 -9.55 3.55
C ARG A 105 -2.00 -9.82 4.84
N THR A 106 -1.20 -8.85 5.29
CA THR A 106 -0.45 -8.97 6.55
C THR A 106 -1.38 -9.05 7.75
N VAL A 107 -2.44 -8.22 7.81
CA VAL A 107 -3.48 -8.28 8.85
C VAL A 107 -4.22 -9.63 8.81
N ASN A 108 -4.59 -10.10 7.63
CA ASN A 108 -5.33 -11.36 7.48
C ASN A 108 -4.48 -12.59 7.87
N ALA A 109 -3.16 -12.52 7.69
CA ALA A 109 -2.22 -13.58 8.08
C ALA A 109 -1.85 -13.53 9.57
N ALA A 110 -2.15 -12.44 10.28
CA ALA A 110 -1.83 -12.32 11.70
C ALA A 110 -2.66 -13.31 12.55
N PRO A 111 -2.05 -13.97 13.53
CA PRO A 111 -2.78 -14.84 14.46
C PRO A 111 -3.82 -14.03 15.23
N PRO A 112 -4.94 -14.65 15.67
CA PRO A 112 -6.08 -13.92 16.26
C PRO A 112 -5.72 -12.97 17.41
N HIS A 113 -4.78 -13.35 18.28
CA HIS A 113 -4.34 -12.53 19.41
C HIS A 113 -3.46 -11.34 19.03
N LYS A 114 -2.91 -11.32 17.80
CA LYS A 114 -2.10 -10.22 17.26
C LYS A 114 -2.84 -9.39 16.21
N ARG A 115 -4.01 -9.86 15.76
CA ARG A 115 -4.78 -9.18 14.73
C ARG A 115 -5.34 -7.85 15.25
N PRO A 116 -4.96 -6.72 14.66
CA PRO A 116 -5.49 -5.41 15.02
C PRO A 116 -6.92 -5.22 14.52
N LYS A 117 -7.57 -4.17 15.01
CA LYS A 117 -8.80 -3.66 14.41
C LYS A 117 -8.49 -2.70 13.27
N VAL A 118 -9.35 -2.69 12.26
CA VAL A 118 -9.20 -1.81 11.09
C VAL A 118 -10.49 -1.04 10.85
N ILE A 119 -10.37 0.28 10.82
CA ILE A 119 -11.42 1.22 10.42
C ILE A 119 -11.00 1.84 9.09
N ALA A 120 -11.76 1.63 8.04
CA ALA A 120 -11.49 2.14 6.70
C ALA A 120 -12.47 3.26 6.35
N ILE A 121 -11.97 4.40 5.91
CA ILE A 121 -12.77 5.59 5.57
C ILE A 121 -12.49 5.97 4.11
N THR A 122 -13.56 6.10 3.32
CA THR A 122 -13.48 6.59 1.95
C THR A 122 -14.64 7.52 1.61
N GLY A 123 -14.62 8.12 0.43
CA GLY A 123 -15.62 9.04 -0.08
C GLY A 123 -14.98 10.16 -0.90
N THR A 124 -15.77 10.99 -1.54
CA THR A 124 -15.27 12.14 -2.32
C THR A 124 -14.71 13.22 -1.38
N ASN A 125 -15.49 13.64 -0.38
CA ASN A 125 -15.16 14.74 0.52
C ASN A 125 -15.23 14.31 2.00
N GLY A 126 -14.44 14.99 2.85
CA GLY A 126 -14.49 14.82 4.31
C GLY A 126 -13.66 13.67 4.86
N LYS A 127 -13.01 12.88 4.01
CA LYS A 127 -12.19 11.71 4.43
C LYS A 127 -11.17 12.07 5.51
N SER A 128 -10.29 13.03 5.22
CA SER A 128 -9.18 13.41 6.11
C SER A 128 -9.66 13.91 7.46
N THR A 129 -10.68 14.74 7.47
CA THR A 129 -11.28 15.28 8.71
C THR A 129 -11.89 14.15 9.55
N THR A 130 -12.65 13.26 8.92
CA THR A 130 -13.30 12.12 9.62
C THR A 130 -12.27 11.15 10.15
N THR A 131 -11.24 10.83 9.37
CA THR A 131 -10.16 9.94 9.78
C THR A 131 -9.39 10.49 10.97
N ALA A 132 -9.02 11.78 10.92
CA ALA A 132 -8.33 12.45 12.03
C ALA A 132 -9.21 12.52 13.29
N LEU A 133 -10.50 12.82 13.14
CA LEU A 133 -11.45 12.90 14.26
C LEU A 133 -11.64 11.53 14.94
N ILE A 134 -11.82 10.46 14.18
CA ILE A 134 -11.95 9.11 14.72
C ILE A 134 -10.67 8.71 15.47
N GLY A 135 -9.50 8.95 14.89
CA GLY A 135 -8.22 8.70 15.54
C GLY A 135 -8.07 9.47 16.85
N HIS A 136 -8.44 10.76 16.86
CA HIS A 136 -8.42 11.58 18.06
C HIS A 136 -9.34 11.04 19.16
N ILE A 137 -10.58 10.70 18.82
CA ILE A 137 -11.58 10.15 19.78
C ILE A 137 -11.07 8.84 20.39
N LEU A 138 -10.53 7.94 19.56
CA LEU A 138 -10.02 6.66 20.05
C LEU A 138 -8.82 6.84 20.97
N ASN A 139 -7.87 7.71 20.62
CA ASN A 139 -6.72 8.01 21.47
C ASN A 139 -7.14 8.68 22.78
N ALA A 140 -8.09 9.62 22.75
CA ALA A 140 -8.66 10.21 23.96
C ALA A 140 -9.37 9.18 24.86
N ALA A 141 -9.92 8.13 24.27
CA ALA A 141 -10.51 7.00 24.99
C ALA A 141 -9.47 5.92 25.42
N GLY A 142 -8.17 6.21 25.33
CA GLY A 142 -7.10 5.32 25.76
C GLY A 142 -6.86 4.12 24.83
N LYS A 143 -7.33 4.17 23.58
CA LYS A 143 -7.02 3.15 22.56
C LYS A 143 -5.73 3.51 21.81
N ASP A 144 -4.99 2.50 21.37
CA ASP A 144 -3.82 2.69 20.48
C ASP A 144 -4.31 2.87 19.05
N ALA A 145 -4.78 4.08 18.72
CA ALA A 145 -5.26 4.41 17.39
C ALA A 145 -4.13 4.97 16.52
N ARG A 146 -3.91 4.32 15.36
CA ARG A 146 -2.86 4.61 14.40
C ARG A 146 -3.49 5.11 13.11
N VAL A 147 -3.29 6.39 12.83
CA VAL A 147 -3.93 7.10 11.72
C VAL A 147 -2.99 7.18 10.53
N GLY A 148 -3.47 6.80 9.34
CA GLY A 148 -2.68 6.84 8.12
C GLY A 148 -3.45 6.45 6.87
N GLY A 149 -2.73 5.97 5.86
CA GLY A 149 -3.28 5.62 4.55
C GLY A 149 -2.98 6.70 3.52
N ASN A 150 -4.03 7.28 2.91
CA ASN A 150 -3.88 8.34 1.92
C ASN A 150 -3.48 9.70 2.53
N ILE A 151 -3.62 9.87 3.84
CA ILE A 151 -3.18 11.07 4.57
C ILE A 151 -2.00 10.78 5.49
N GLY A 152 -1.18 11.78 5.72
CA GLY A 152 -0.07 11.73 6.68
C GLY A 152 0.93 10.62 6.32
N LEU A 153 0.92 9.56 7.10
CA LEU A 153 1.78 8.39 6.91
C LEU A 153 1.10 7.33 6.05
N GLY A 154 1.82 6.81 5.04
CA GLY A 154 1.38 5.63 4.31
C GLY A 154 1.15 4.44 5.25
N VAL A 155 0.19 3.57 4.91
CA VAL A 155 -0.27 2.50 5.80
C VAL A 155 0.88 1.61 6.32
N LEU A 156 1.85 1.28 5.49
CA LEU A 156 3.00 0.44 5.87
C LEU A 156 4.06 1.18 6.70
N SER A 157 4.00 2.54 6.77
CA SER A 157 4.87 3.35 7.64
C SER A 157 4.42 3.34 9.09
N LEU A 158 3.18 2.96 9.36
CA LEU A 158 2.64 2.92 10.71
C LEU A 158 3.38 1.92 11.58
N GLU A 159 3.23 2.01 12.90
CA GLU A 159 3.84 1.08 13.84
C GLU A 159 3.36 -0.35 13.61
N ASP A 160 4.16 -1.34 14.03
CA ASP A 160 3.88 -2.76 13.80
C ASP A 160 2.63 -3.24 14.57
N MET A 161 2.03 -4.32 14.10
CA MET A 161 0.73 -4.82 14.53
C MET A 161 0.77 -5.49 15.90
N HIS A 162 -0.28 -5.26 16.69
CA HIS A 162 -0.63 -6.07 17.85
C HIS A 162 -2.15 -6.05 18.09
N GLY A 163 -2.67 -6.99 18.84
CA GLY A 163 -4.12 -7.19 19.01
C GLY A 163 -4.89 -6.05 19.70
N GLY A 164 -4.17 -5.10 20.34
CA GLY A 164 -4.77 -3.90 20.93
C GLY A 164 -4.77 -2.68 20.01
N ALA A 165 -4.06 -2.72 18.86
CA ALA A 165 -3.98 -1.61 17.94
C ALA A 165 -5.26 -1.44 17.11
N VAL A 166 -5.59 -0.18 16.77
CA VAL A 166 -6.69 0.19 15.88
C VAL A 166 -6.13 1.04 14.75
N TYR A 167 -6.10 0.51 13.55
CA TYR A 167 -5.70 1.27 12.37
C TYR A 167 -6.89 2.03 11.81
N VAL A 168 -6.77 3.35 11.71
CA VAL A 168 -7.78 4.26 11.17
C VAL A 168 -7.25 4.79 9.84
N LEU A 169 -7.74 4.23 8.74
CA LEU A 169 -7.16 4.41 7.41
C LEU A 169 -8.06 5.25 6.51
N GLU A 170 -7.52 6.34 6.00
CA GLU A 170 -8.08 7.01 4.83
C GLU A 170 -7.71 6.26 3.57
N LEU A 171 -8.68 5.92 2.74
CA LEU A 171 -8.47 5.24 1.47
C LEU A 171 -8.97 6.08 0.31
N SER A 172 -8.13 6.27 -0.70
CA SER A 172 -8.50 6.85 -1.98
C SER A 172 -9.15 5.80 -2.90
N SER A 173 -9.86 6.25 -3.94
CA SER A 173 -10.40 5.36 -4.98
C SER A 173 -9.29 4.54 -5.65
N TYR A 174 -8.15 5.16 -5.96
CA TYR A 174 -6.99 4.47 -6.56
C TYR A 174 -6.42 3.35 -5.68
N GLN A 175 -6.39 3.57 -4.36
CA GLN A 175 -5.97 2.53 -3.42
C GLN A 175 -6.99 1.40 -3.34
N LEU A 176 -8.28 1.72 -3.39
CA LEU A 176 -9.35 0.71 -3.40
C LEU A 176 -9.31 -0.17 -4.65
N ASP A 177 -9.01 0.40 -5.83
CA ASP A 177 -8.87 -0.34 -7.08
C ASP A 177 -7.74 -1.39 -7.03
N LEU A 178 -6.73 -1.17 -6.20
CA LEU A 178 -5.59 -2.06 -5.98
C LEU A 178 -5.74 -2.96 -4.74
N THR A 179 -6.94 -2.98 -4.12
CA THR A 179 -7.20 -3.67 -2.85
C THR A 179 -8.37 -4.64 -2.99
N SER A 180 -8.15 -5.92 -2.73
CA SER A 180 -9.16 -6.97 -2.87
C SER A 180 -9.41 -7.74 -1.56
N SER A 181 -8.44 -7.80 -0.65
CA SER A 181 -8.50 -8.67 0.53
C SER A 181 -8.74 -7.93 1.85
N LEU A 182 -8.92 -6.60 1.82
CA LEU A 182 -9.14 -5.81 3.02
C LEU A 182 -10.48 -6.19 3.70
N LYS A 183 -10.37 -6.66 4.94
CA LYS A 183 -11.51 -6.96 5.81
C LYS A 183 -11.51 -5.94 6.97
N ALA A 184 -12.12 -4.79 6.75
CA ALA A 184 -12.26 -3.78 7.79
C ALA A 184 -13.29 -4.23 8.83
N ASP A 185 -13.01 -3.97 10.12
CA ASP A 185 -13.98 -4.17 11.20
C ASP A 185 -15.09 -3.11 11.13
N VAL A 186 -14.74 -1.90 10.64
CA VAL A 186 -15.67 -0.81 10.35
C VAL A 186 -15.28 -0.20 9.00
N ALA A 187 -16.24 -0.08 8.10
CA ALA A 187 -16.07 0.61 6.82
C ALA A 187 -17.02 1.81 6.73
N ILE A 188 -16.50 2.97 6.39
CA ILE A 188 -17.24 4.23 6.31
C ILE A 188 -17.14 4.78 4.89
N LEU A 189 -18.27 4.87 4.20
CA LEU A 189 -18.42 5.60 2.96
C LEU A 189 -19.14 6.91 3.27
N LEU A 190 -18.45 8.03 3.21
CA LEU A 190 -19.00 9.34 3.59
C LEU A 190 -19.97 9.89 2.56
N ASN A 191 -19.54 9.92 1.32
CA ASN A 191 -20.30 10.43 0.20
C ASN A 191 -19.66 10.01 -1.13
N VAL A 192 -20.49 10.03 -2.17
CA VAL A 192 -20.05 9.85 -3.56
C VAL A 192 -20.64 11.00 -4.36
N SER A 193 -19.80 11.85 -4.92
CA SER A 193 -20.21 12.92 -5.83
C SER A 193 -19.40 12.80 -7.13
N PRO A 194 -19.98 13.19 -8.27
CA PRO A 194 -19.20 13.30 -9.51
C PRO A 194 -17.99 14.21 -9.28
N GLU A 195 -16.84 13.84 -9.81
CA GLU A 195 -15.72 14.77 -9.84
C GLU A 195 -16.08 15.95 -10.75
N PRO A 196 -15.75 17.20 -10.37
CA PRO A 196 -15.88 18.30 -11.31
C PRO A 196 -15.01 18.03 -12.53
N SER A 197 -15.65 18.07 -13.68
CA SER A 197 -15.05 17.93 -15.01
C SER A 197 -13.99 18.99 -15.30
#